data_1f21dc17f1ef039e4e18d7913f9fcf47
#
_entry.id   1f21dc17f1ef039e4e18d7913f9fcf47
#
_cell.length_a   1.000
_cell.length_b   1.000
_cell.length_c   1.000
_cell.angle_alpha   90.00
_cell.angle_beta   90.00
_cell.angle_gamma   90.00
#
_symmetry.space_group_name_H-M   'P 1'
#
loop_
_entity.id
_entity.type
_entity.pdbx_description
1 polymer ?
#
loop_
_entity_poly.entity_id
_entity_poly.type
_entity_poly.pdbx_seq_one_letter_code
_entity_poly.pdbx_strand_id
1 'polypeptide(L)'
;MCDASDYAVGVVLGQRVDKLSHVICYASKTLNGAQLNYSTTEKELLAVVFALDKFRPYLIGSKVLIYTDHAALKYLLTKKDAKAHLICWILLLQEFDLQIHDKQGAENVLTNHLSRNVVKSVSDTLPVLETFPDEQLMSVSPSTVPWHADIVNYLIAEQMPDSWTK
;
A
#
# COMPACT_ATOMS: atom_id res chain seq x y z
N MET A 1 -6.90 9.87 -0.91
CA MET A 1 -8.04 9.72 -1.83
C MET A 1 -8.12 8.26 -2.25
N CYS A 2 -9.30 7.66 -2.20
CA CYS A 2 -9.50 6.24 -2.50
C CYS A 2 -10.71 6.10 -3.43
N ASP A 3 -10.67 5.10 -4.29
CA ASP A 3 -11.75 4.74 -5.21
C ASP A 3 -11.66 3.25 -5.57
N ALA A 4 -12.81 2.61 -5.74
CA ALA A 4 -12.89 1.22 -6.13
C ALA A 4 -13.79 1.04 -7.35
N SER A 5 -13.30 0.31 -8.34
CA SER A 5 -14.08 -0.17 -9.47
C SER A 5 -14.50 -1.62 -9.27
N ASP A 6 -15.16 -2.19 -10.27
CA ASP A 6 -15.50 -3.62 -10.24
C ASP A 6 -14.27 -4.53 -10.22
N TYR A 7 -13.13 -4.11 -10.76
CA TYR A 7 -11.98 -4.95 -11.00
C TYR A 7 -10.70 -4.52 -10.29
N ALA A 8 -10.62 -3.27 -9.84
CA ALA A 8 -9.41 -2.74 -9.22
C ALA A 8 -9.72 -1.63 -8.20
N VAL A 9 -8.77 -1.39 -7.30
CA VAL A 9 -8.78 -0.25 -6.39
C VAL A 9 -7.66 0.71 -6.77
N GLY A 10 -7.94 2.01 -6.66
CA GLY A 10 -7.00 3.10 -6.91
C GLY A 10 -6.88 4.00 -5.69
N VAL A 11 -5.66 4.33 -5.30
CA VAL A 11 -5.39 5.15 -4.12
C VAL A 11 -4.31 6.18 -4.38
N VAL A 12 -4.49 7.36 -3.82
CA VAL A 12 -3.55 8.48 -3.96
C VAL A 12 -3.27 9.08 -2.59
N LEU A 13 -2.00 9.14 -2.22
CA LEU A 13 -1.51 9.89 -1.07
C LEU A 13 -1.16 11.30 -1.51
N GLY A 14 -1.67 12.29 -0.82
CA GLY A 14 -1.35 13.69 -1.04
C GLY A 14 -1.19 14.45 0.27
N GLN A 15 -0.45 15.54 0.19
CA GLN A 15 -0.27 16.48 1.28
C GLN A 15 -0.88 17.82 0.90
N ARG A 16 -1.45 18.51 1.87
CA ARG A 16 -1.98 19.86 1.68
C ARG A 16 -0.94 20.89 2.12
N VAL A 17 -0.47 21.67 1.16
CA VAL A 17 0.46 22.77 1.40
C VAL A 17 -0.18 24.04 0.83
N ASP A 18 -0.27 25.11 1.61
CA ASP A 18 -0.83 26.40 1.20
C ASP A 18 -2.21 26.32 0.51
N LYS A 19 -3.10 25.48 1.07
CA LYS A 19 -4.44 25.18 0.53
C LYS A 19 -4.47 24.38 -0.79
N LEU A 20 -3.33 24.08 -1.39
CA LEU A 20 -3.21 23.23 -2.57
C LEU A 20 -2.92 21.78 -2.16
N SER A 21 -3.50 20.83 -2.90
CA SER A 21 -3.24 19.40 -2.69
C SER A 21 -2.11 18.97 -3.61
N HIS A 22 -1.00 18.52 -3.03
CA HIS A 22 0.13 17.96 -3.74
C HIS A 22 0.10 16.43 -3.63
N VAL A 23 0.17 15.74 -4.76
CA VAL A 23 0.27 14.27 -4.79
C VAL A 23 1.69 13.89 -4.43
N ILE A 24 1.82 12.97 -3.46
CA ILE A 24 3.11 12.39 -3.03
C ILE A 24 3.34 11.07 -3.77
N CYS A 25 2.37 10.16 -3.69
CA CYS A 25 2.44 8.87 -4.37
C CYS A 25 1.03 8.33 -4.65
N TYR A 26 0.98 7.32 -5.52
CA TYR A 26 -0.24 6.64 -5.88
C TYR A 26 0.01 5.14 -5.98
N ALA A 27 -1.04 4.35 -5.79
CA ALA A 27 -1.00 2.91 -5.97
C ALA A 27 -2.33 2.40 -6.55
N SER A 28 -2.26 1.28 -7.22
CA SER A 28 -3.43 0.56 -7.74
C SER A 28 -3.23 -0.94 -7.50
N LYS A 29 -4.33 -1.66 -7.30
CA LYS A 29 -4.34 -3.11 -7.12
C LYS A 29 -5.54 -3.71 -7.81
N THR A 30 -5.32 -4.73 -8.64
CA THR A 30 -6.38 -5.57 -9.19
C THR A 30 -7.01 -6.44 -8.10
N LEU A 31 -8.33 -6.57 -8.13
CA LEU A 31 -9.08 -7.42 -7.22
C LEU A 31 -8.88 -8.89 -7.61
N ASN A 32 -8.64 -9.75 -6.61
CA ASN A 32 -8.59 -11.19 -6.84
C ASN A 32 -10.00 -11.79 -6.98
N GLY A 33 -10.10 -13.06 -7.38
CA GLY A 33 -11.39 -13.72 -7.66
C GLY A 33 -12.39 -13.65 -6.50
N ALA A 34 -11.96 -13.73 -5.25
CA ALA A 34 -12.82 -13.60 -4.08
C ALA A 34 -13.28 -12.14 -3.86
N GLN A 35 -12.38 -11.17 -4.07
CA GLN A 35 -12.67 -9.75 -3.91
C GLN A 35 -13.58 -9.18 -4.99
N LEU A 36 -13.61 -9.78 -6.18
CA LEU A 36 -14.52 -9.40 -7.25
C LEU A 36 -16.00 -9.52 -6.82
N ASN A 37 -16.30 -10.49 -5.94
CA ASN A 37 -17.63 -10.74 -5.42
C ASN A 37 -18.03 -9.86 -4.23
N TYR A 38 -17.17 -8.95 -3.81
CA TYR A 38 -17.49 -7.99 -2.74
C TYR A 38 -18.54 -6.98 -3.23
N SER A 39 -19.41 -6.55 -2.32
CA SER A 39 -20.30 -5.44 -2.58
C SER A 39 -19.51 -4.14 -2.84
N THR A 40 -20.10 -3.17 -3.51
CA THR A 40 -19.48 -1.87 -3.77
C THR A 40 -18.91 -1.25 -2.49
N THR A 41 -19.68 -1.26 -1.40
CA THR A 41 -19.23 -0.72 -0.10
C THR A 41 -18.04 -1.49 0.48
N GLU A 42 -18.00 -2.82 0.30
CA GLU A 42 -16.87 -3.64 0.72
C GLU A 42 -15.61 -3.36 -0.10
N LYS A 43 -15.76 -3.15 -1.42
CA LYS A 43 -14.65 -2.77 -2.31
C LYS A 43 -14.09 -1.39 -1.96
N GLU A 44 -14.96 -0.43 -1.67
CA GLU A 44 -14.55 0.91 -1.23
C GLU A 44 -13.81 0.88 0.11
N LEU A 45 -14.30 0.08 1.08
CA LEU A 45 -13.59 -0.10 2.34
C LEU A 45 -12.24 -0.80 2.13
N LEU A 46 -12.18 -1.79 1.23
CA LEU A 46 -10.93 -2.45 0.84
C LEU A 46 -9.94 -1.45 0.26
N ALA A 47 -10.38 -0.48 -0.55
CA ALA A 47 -9.52 0.58 -1.07
C ALA A 47 -8.91 1.44 0.05
N VAL A 48 -9.71 1.75 1.08
CA VAL A 48 -9.22 2.46 2.27
C VAL A 48 -8.19 1.63 3.03
N VAL A 49 -8.48 0.36 3.29
CA VAL A 49 -7.54 -0.55 3.99
C VAL A 49 -6.25 -0.69 3.21
N PHE A 50 -6.34 -0.88 1.89
CA PHE A 50 -5.18 -0.96 1.01
C PHE A 50 -4.34 0.33 1.03
N ALA A 51 -4.98 1.51 1.04
CA ALA A 51 -4.27 2.79 1.14
C ALA A 51 -3.50 2.92 2.46
N LEU A 52 -4.13 2.54 3.58
CA LEU A 52 -3.51 2.65 4.90
C LEU A 52 -2.36 1.67 5.08
N ASP A 53 -2.50 0.46 4.55
CA ASP A 53 -1.42 -0.53 4.55
C ASP A 53 -0.25 -0.07 3.69
N LYS A 54 -0.52 0.32 2.44
CA LYS A 54 0.50 0.73 1.47
C LYS A 54 1.26 1.99 1.88
N PHE A 55 0.56 2.96 2.46
CA PHE A 55 1.14 4.24 2.85
C PHE A 55 1.42 4.35 4.35
N ARG A 56 1.36 3.25 5.07
CA ARG A 56 1.52 3.18 6.53
C ARG A 56 2.71 3.98 7.07
N PRO A 57 3.93 3.90 6.50
CA PRO A 57 5.08 4.64 7.01
C PRO A 57 4.90 6.15 7.03
N TYR A 58 4.06 6.69 6.12
CA TYR A 58 3.79 8.12 6.00
C TYR A 58 2.60 8.59 6.84
N LEU A 59 1.76 7.66 7.32
CA LEU A 59 0.47 7.96 7.96
C LEU A 59 0.49 7.79 9.47
N ILE A 60 1.38 6.98 10.00
CA ILE A 60 1.48 6.73 11.46
C ILE A 60 1.81 8.04 12.19
N GLY A 61 1.03 8.33 13.24
CA GLY A 61 1.21 9.52 14.06
C GLY A 61 0.73 10.82 13.42
N SER A 62 0.14 10.76 12.22
CA SER A 62 -0.41 11.91 11.51
C SER A 62 -1.94 11.85 11.46
N LYS A 63 -2.58 13.02 11.38
CA LYS A 63 -4.02 13.10 11.11
C LYS A 63 -4.27 12.84 9.64
N VAL A 64 -5.06 11.79 9.34
CA VAL A 64 -5.31 11.33 7.98
C VAL A 64 -6.72 11.73 7.53
N LEU A 65 -6.82 12.45 6.43
CA LEU A 65 -8.09 12.79 5.77
C LEU A 65 -8.32 11.85 4.59
N ILE A 66 -9.34 11.02 4.67
CA ILE A 66 -9.74 10.11 3.60
C ILE A 66 -10.84 10.76 2.79
N TYR A 67 -10.63 10.86 1.48
CA TYR A 67 -11.63 11.32 0.52
C TYR A 67 -12.10 10.14 -0.32
N THR A 68 -13.40 9.89 -0.34
CA THR A 68 -14.09 8.85 -1.10
C THR A 68 -15.41 9.42 -1.64
N ASP A 69 -15.92 8.87 -2.72
CA ASP A 69 -17.24 9.24 -3.27
C ASP A 69 -18.38 8.39 -2.70
N HIS A 70 -18.05 7.41 -1.84
CA HIS A 70 -19.03 6.50 -1.27
C HIS A 70 -19.41 6.89 0.17
N ALA A 71 -20.46 7.70 0.31
CA ALA A 71 -20.95 8.22 1.60
C ALA A 71 -21.28 7.11 2.63
N ALA A 72 -21.62 5.89 2.17
CA ALA A 72 -21.94 4.77 3.05
C ALA A 72 -20.76 4.31 3.94
N LEU A 73 -19.51 4.61 3.56
CA LEU A 73 -18.35 4.25 4.39
C LEU A 73 -18.38 4.91 5.76
N LYS A 74 -18.83 6.15 5.82
CA LYS A 74 -18.95 6.89 7.09
C LYS A 74 -19.91 6.20 8.07
N TYR A 75 -20.99 5.61 7.54
CA TYR A 75 -21.98 4.89 8.34
C TYR A 75 -21.52 3.47 8.69
N LEU A 76 -20.74 2.84 7.82
CA LEU A 76 -20.24 1.49 8.04
C LEU A 76 -19.34 1.42 9.28
N LEU A 77 -18.53 2.43 9.54
CA LEU A 77 -17.65 2.51 10.70
C LEU A 77 -18.42 2.62 12.02
N THR A 78 -19.66 3.06 12.00
CA THR A 78 -20.52 3.18 13.19
C THR A 78 -21.43 1.97 13.39
N LYS A 79 -21.52 1.07 12.42
CA LYS A 79 -22.41 -0.10 12.45
C LYS A 79 -21.83 -1.20 13.32
N LYS A 80 -22.59 -1.63 14.35
CA LYS A 80 -22.20 -2.73 15.26
C LYS A 80 -22.38 -4.13 14.65
N ASP A 81 -23.29 -4.27 13.68
CA ASP A 81 -23.63 -5.56 13.05
C ASP A 81 -22.97 -5.68 11.67
N ALA A 82 -21.65 -5.63 11.60
CA ALA A 82 -20.89 -5.82 10.39
C ALA A 82 -20.45 -7.29 10.22
N LYS A 83 -20.22 -7.72 8.98
CA LYS A 83 -19.63 -9.04 8.69
C LYS A 83 -18.25 -9.15 9.36
N ALA A 84 -17.85 -10.36 9.77
CA ALA A 84 -16.62 -10.59 10.53
C ALA A 84 -15.36 -9.96 9.88
N HIS A 85 -15.20 -10.08 8.54
CA HIS A 85 -14.06 -9.47 7.86
C HIS A 85 -14.09 -7.93 7.87
N LEU A 86 -15.28 -7.32 7.86
CA LEU A 86 -15.42 -5.86 7.98
C LEU A 86 -15.02 -5.38 9.38
N ILE A 87 -15.32 -6.16 10.42
CA ILE A 87 -14.91 -5.86 11.78
C ILE A 87 -13.38 -5.85 11.89
N CYS A 88 -12.71 -6.85 11.30
CA CYS A 88 -11.23 -6.87 11.23
C CYS A 88 -10.67 -5.63 10.56
N TRP A 89 -11.25 -5.21 9.45
CA TRP A 89 -10.82 -3.98 8.75
C TRP A 89 -11.07 -2.72 9.56
N ILE A 90 -12.23 -2.62 10.22
CA ILE A 90 -12.53 -1.49 11.12
C ILE A 90 -11.53 -1.41 12.28
N LEU A 91 -11.12 -2.55 12.84
CA LEU A 91 -10.10 -2.58 13.89
C LEU A 91 -8.73 -2.08 13.38
N LEU A 92 -8.34 -2.45 12.14
CA LEU A 92 -7.12 -1.91 11.51
C LEU A 92 -7.20 -0.38 11.33
N LEU A 93 -8.37 0.14 11.02
CA LEU A 93 -8.58 1.58 10.86
C LEU A 93 -8.40 2.35 12.17
N GLN A 94 -8.66 1.72 13.34
CA GLN A 94 -8.53 2.35 14.65
C GLN A 94 -7.08 2.67 15.05
N GLU A 95 -6.10 2.11 14.34
CA GLU A 95 -4.68 2.42 14.55
C GLU A 95 -4.34 3.87 14.13
N PHE A 96 -5.16 4.47 13.28
CA PHE A 96 -4.91 5.78 12.68
C PHE A 96 -5.93 6.81 13.16
N ASP A 97 -5.48 8.07 13.29
CA ASP A 97 -6.40 9.22 13.50
C ASP A 97 -7.06 9.60 12.17
N LEU A 98 -8.22 8.99 11.88
CA LEU A 98 -8.89 9.08 10.58
C LEU A 98 -10.09 10.02 10.60
N GLN A 99 -10.23 10.80 9.54
CA GLN A 99 -11.46 11.50 9.21
C GLN A 99 -11.88 11.19 7.77
N ILE A 100 -13.11 10.73 7.60
CA ILE A 100 -13.67 10.43 6.27
C ILE A 100 -14.50 11.59 5.78
N HIS A 101 -14.15 12.07 4.59
CA HIS A 101 -14.85 13.13 3.88
C HIS A 101 -15.42 12.59 2.58
N ASP A 102 -16.69 12.90 2.35
CA ASP A 102 -17.33 12.65 1.08
C ASP A 102 -16.82 13.65 0.04
N LYS A 103 -16.44 13.15 -1.14
CA LYS A 103 -15.98 13.95 -2.25
C LYS A 103 -16.58 13.42 -3.53
N GLN A 104 -17.28 14.28 -4.30
CA GLN A 104 -17.92 13.88 -5.54
C GLN A 104 -16.88 13.25 -6.51
N GLY A 105 -17.28 12.15 -7.17
CA GLY A 105 -16.43 11.40 -8.08
C GLY A 105 -15.81 12.23 -9.20
N ALA A 106 -16.48 13.29 -9.66
CA ALA A 106 -15.94 14.25 -10.64
C ALA A 106 -14.69 14.99 -10.17
N GLU A 107 -14.50 15.12 -8.86
CA GLU A 107 -13.30 15.75 -8.26
C GLU A 107 -12.23 14.72 -7.87
N ASN A 108 -12.52 13.42 -8.02
CA ASN A 108 -11.63 12.31 -7.68
C ASN A 108 -11.01 11.67 -8.93
N VAL A 109 -10.69 12.47 -9.94
CA VAL A 109 -10.30 12.03 -11.30
C VAL A 109 -9.13 11.05 -11.29
N LEU A 110 -8.12 11.29 -10.45
CA LEU A 110 -6.91 10.46 -10.42
C LEU A 110 -7.19 9.05 -9.91
N THR A 111 -7.92 8.92 -8.80
CA THR A 111 -8.25 7.60 -8.24
C THR A 111 -9.24 6.85 -9.11
N ASN A 112 -10.23 7.53 -9.70
CA ASN A 112 -11.12 6.96 -10.69
C ASN A 112 -10.38 6.42 -11.92
N HIS A 113 -9.35 7.12 -12.38
CA HIS A 113 -8.51 6.63 -13.47
C HIS A 113 -7.73 5.38 -13.04
N LEU A 114 -7.12 5.39 -11.87
CA LEU A 114 -6.33 4.27 -11.34
C LEU A 114 -7.18 3.02 -11.06
N SER A 115 -8.41 3.18 -10.58
CA SER A 115 -9.33 2.06 -10.33
C SER A 115 -9.91 1.46 -11.62
N ARG A 116 -10.01 2.24 -12.71
CA ARG A 116 -10.57 1.82 -14.01
C ARG A 116 -9.54 1.36 -15.01
N ASN A 117 -8.25 1.61 -14.79
CA ASN A 117 -7.16 1.08 -15.60
C ASN A 117 -7.01 -0.44 -15.38
N VAL A 118 -8.00 -1.18 -15.86
CA VAL A 118 -7.80 -2.60 -16.11
C VAL A 118 -6.86 -2.67 -17.31
N VAL A 119 -5.62 -3.03 -17.07
CA VAL A 119 -4.71 -3.45 -18.13
C VAL A 119 -5.41 -4.60 -18.81
N LYS A 120 -6.05 -4.35 -19.97
CA LYS A 120 -6.40 -5.41 -20.89
C LYS A 120 -5.08 -6.13 -21.12
N SER A 121 -5.01 -7.37 -20.72
CA SER A 121 -3.87 -8.24 -20.92
C SER A 121 -3.57 -8.28 -22.42
N VAL A 122 -2.83 -7.29 -22.89
CA VAL A 122 -2.02 -7.44 -24.06
C VAL A 122 -0.91 -8.35 -23.58
N SER A 123 -0.81 -9.51 -24.18
CA SER A 123 0.18 -10.54 -23.96
C SER A 123 1.59 -10.09 -24.40
N ASP A 124 2.03 -8.97 -23.88
CA ASP A 124 3.42 -8.57 -23.88
C ASP A 124 3.90 -8.68 -22.43
N THR A 125 4.52 -9.81 -22.17
CA THR A 125 5.18 -10.17 -20.94
C THR A 125 6.39 -9.28 -20.67
N LEU A 126 6.14 -8.02 -20.34
CA LEU A 126 7.09 -7.26 -19.54
C LEU A 126 6.72 -7.56 -18.08
N PRO A 127 7.58 -8.22 -17.32
CA PRO A 127 7.34 -8.37 -15.89
C PRO A 127 7.23 -6.95 -15.32
N VAL A 128 6.05 -6.62 -14.78
CA VAL A 128 5.91 -5.44 -13.94
C VAL A 128 6.74 -5.75 -12.70
N LEU A 129 7.95 -5.23 -12.67
CA LEU A 129 8.77 -5.22 -11.47
C LEU A 129 8.04 -4.34 -10.47
N GLU A 130 7.36 -4.95 -9.50
CA GLU A 130 6.86 -4.28 -8.30
C GLU A 130 8.06 -3.95 -7.38
N THR A 131 9.02 -3.23 -7.90
CA THR A 131 10.12 -2.69 -7.12
C THR A 131 9.76 -1.27 -6.71
N PHE A 132 9.29 -1.12 -5.48
CA PHE A 132 9.31 0.19 -4.85
C PHE A 132 10.77 0.61 -4.67
N PRO A 133 11.13 1.88 -4.95
CA PRO A 133 12.50 2.36 -4.79
C PRO A 133 13.07 2.19 -3.38
N ASP A 134 12.19 2.15 -2.37
CA ASP A 134 12.50 1.97 -0.96
C ASP A 134 12.51 0.49 -0.51
N GLU A 135 11.96 -0.44 -1.31
CA GLU A 135 12.08 -1.89 -1.10
C GLU A 135 13.27 -2.52 -1.85
N GLN A 136 14.06 -1.75 -2.55
CA GLN A 136 15.34 -2.23 -3.00
C GLN A 136 16.20 -2.44 -1.75
N LEU A 137 16.15 -3.66 -1.21
CA LEU A 137 17.27 -4.19 -0.45
C LEU A 137 18.51 -3.84 -1.26
N MET A 138 19.36 -2.99 -0.70
CA MET A 138 20.65 -2.69 -1.30
C MET A 138 21.24 -4.03 -1.73
N SER A 139 21.30 -4.29 -3.03
CA SER A 139 22.04 -5.43 -3.53
C SER A 139 23.48 -5.10 -3.20
N VAL A 140 23.95 -5.65 -2.08
CA VAL A 140 25.38 -5.62 -1.75
C VAL A 140 26.02 -6.42 -2.85
N SER A 141 26.57 -5.72 -3.85
CA SER A 141 27.41 -6.37 -4.84
C SER A 141 28.56 -7.05 -4.09
N PRO A 142 28.80 -8.35 -4.25
CA PRO A 142 29.79 -9.09 -3.46
C PRO A 142 31.22 -8.78 -3.86
N SER A 143 31.53 -7.54 -4.25
CA SER A 143 32.83 -7.19 -4.82
C SER A 143 33.92 -6.82 -3.81
N THR A 144 33.59 -6.64 -2.54
CA THR A 144 34.63 -6.54 -1.50
C THR A 144 34.08 -7.07 -0.18
N VAL A 145 34.51 -8.27 0.18
CA VAL A 145 34.28 -8.80 1.54
C VAL A 145 34.90 -7.79 2.51
N PRO A 146 34.15 -7.27 3.51
CA PRO A 146 34.72 -6.36 4.49
C PRO A 146 35.94 -6.99 5.16
N TRP A 147 37.00 -6.22 5.42
CA TRP A 147 38.27 -6.72 5.99
C TRP A 147 38.09 -7.52 7.28
N HIS A 148 37.02 -7.29 8.01
CA HIS A 148 36.69 -7.96 9.28
C HIS A 148 35.85 -9.24 9.08
N ALA A 149 35.38 -9.56 7.88
CA ALA A 149 34.51 -10.71 7.65
C ALA A 149 35.18 -12.04 7.99
N ASP A 150 36.43 -12.21 7.65
CA ASP A 150 37.20 -13.40 7.95
C ASP A 150 37.36 -13.61 9.46
N ILE A 151 37.56 -12.52 10.21
CA ILE A 151 37.66 -12.55 11.68
C ILE A 151 36.33 -12.96 12.30
N VAL A 152 35.22 -12.37 11.83
CA VAL A 152 33.89 -12.69 12.32
C VAL A 152 33.51 -14.15 12.00
N ASN A 153 33.80 -14.60 10.79
CA ASN A 153 33.55 -15.98 10.39
C ASN A 153 34.40 -16.98 11.22
N TYR A 154 35.65 -16.65 11.49
CA TYR A 154 36.49 -17.47 12.37
C TYR A 154 35.94 -17.56 13.80
N LEU A 155 35.51 -16.44 14.38
CA LEU A 155 34.94 -16.41 15.73
C LEU A 155 33.61 -17.18 15.85
N ILE A 156 32.81 -17.27 14.76
CA ILE A 156 31.50 -17.96 14.76
C ILE A 156 31.65 -19.44 14.38
N ALA A 157 32.43 -19.75 13.34
CA ALA A 157 32.51 -21.08 12.75
C ALA A 157 33.75 -21.86 13.19
N GLU A 158 34.70 -21.23 13.91
CA GLU A 158 36.02 -21.79 14.30
C GLU A 158 36.83 -22.35 13.11
N GLN A 159 36.48 -21.94 11.88
CA GLN A 159 37.19 -22.32 10.65
C GLN A 159 38.16 -21.24 10.24
N MET A 160 39.44 -21.62 10.12
CA MET A 160 40.47 -20.67 9.74
C MET A 160 40.40 -20.39 8.23
N PRO A 161 40.39 -19.12 7.81
CA PRO A 161 40.38 -18.78 6.39
C PRO A 161 41.65 -19.27 5.69
N ASP A 162 41.54 -19.77 4.46
CA ASP A 162 42.68 -20.26 3.68
C ASP A 162 43.77 -19.19 3.44
N SER A 163 43.39 -17.92 3.52
CA SER A 163 44.29 -16.77 3.37
C SER A 163 45.26 -16.58 4.57
N TRP A 164 44.99 -17.21 5.70
CA TRP A 164 45.81 -17.10 6.94
C TRP A 164 46.80 -18.27 7.14
N THR A 165 46.65 -19.32 6.35
CA THR A 165 47.60 -20.45 6.33
C THR A 165 48.72 -20.14 5.38
N LYS A 166 49.89 -19.79 5.93
CA LYS A 166 51.19 -19.85 5.23
C LYS A 166 52.07 -20.82 5.91
#